data_f225fe3faca424397372b9749b551c65
#
_entry.id   f225fe3faca424397372b9749b551c65
#
_cell.length_a   1.000
_cell.length_b   1.000
_cell.length_c   1.000
_cell.angle_alpha   90.00
_cell.angle_beta   90.00
_cell.angle_gamma   90.00
#
_symmetry.space_group_name_H-M   'P 1'
#
loop_
_entity.id
_entity.type
_entity.pdbx_description
1 polymer ?
#
loop_
_entity_poly.entity_id
_entity_poly.type
_entity_poly.pdbx_seq_one_letter_code
_entity_poly.pdbx_strand_id
1 'polypeptide(L)'
;MALSYEMKRGVDYIGVGVGAIIVDERGRLFLARRGPSAKNERGRWEFPGGSVELGERLADALKREIREEYGVEIEVGELLDVVDHILPDEGQHWVSPTFICRIASGEAVIREPEKCSAIGWFAPGQVPRELTVITRENLEHFVRSRRP
;
A
#
# COMPACT_ATOMS: atom_id res chain seq x y z
N MET A 1 18.72 34.58 -12.27
CA MET A 1 17.58 33.96 -11.57
C MET A 1 17.90 32.49 -11.29
N ALA A 2 17.93 32.08 -10.03
CA ALA A 2 18.21 30.70 -9.69
C ALA A 2 16.97 29.83 -9.97
N LEU A 3 17.17 28.71 -10.68
CA LEU A 3 16.13 27.71 -10.83
C LEU A 3 16.05 26.90 -9.55
N SER A 4 14.88 26.89 -8.90
CA SER A 4 14.67 26.05 -7.75
C SER A 4 14.31 24.64 -8.23
N TYR A 5 15.05 23.65 -7.75
CA TYR A 5 14.74 22.23 -7.96
C TYR A 5 14.05 21.70 -6.72
N GLU A 6 12.86 21.17 -6.92
CA GLU A 6 12.12 20.55 -5.83
C GLU A 6 12.50 19.09 -5.71
N MET A 7 13.04 18.72 -4.55
CA MET A 7 13.44 17.35 -4.23
C MET A 7 12.23 16.44 -4.17
N LYS A 8 12.32 15.28 -4.83
CA LYS A 8 11.23 14.31 -4.90
C LYS A 8 11.52 13.08 -4.05
N ARG A 9 10.59 12.74 -3.17
CA ARG A 9 10.65 11.51 -2.36
C ARG A 9 10.72 10.28 -3.25
N GLY A 10 11.57 9.33 -2.85
CA GLY A 10 11.73 8.08 -3.58
C GLY A 10 12.58 8.20 -4.84
N VAL A 11 12.92 9.40 -5.26
CA VAL A 11 13.73 9.68 -6.46
C VAL A 11 15.05 10.32 -6.09
N ASP A 12 14.99 11.48 -5.43
CA ASP A 12 16.19 12.23 -5.02
C ASP A 12 16.71 11.81 -3.65
N TYR A 13 15.85 11.21 -2.86
CA TYR A 13 16.18 10.62 -1.55
C TYR A 13 15.22 9.46 -1.28
N ILE A 14 15.60 8.60 -0.35
CA ILE A 14 14.78 7.43 0.01
C ILE A 14 13.47 7.92 0.63
N GLY A 15 12.35 7.47 0.07
CA GLY A 15 11.03 7.75 0.61
C GLY A 15 10.57 6.67 1.58
N VAL A 16 9.63 7.01 2.45
CA VAL A 16 8.98 6.04 3.34
C VAL A 16 7.51 5.91 2.92
N GLY A 17 7.12 4.70 2.57
CA GLY A 17 5.73 4.37 2.30
C GLY A 17 5.22 3.37 3.33
N VAL A 18 3.94 3.41 3.64
CA VAL A 18 3.31 2.45 4.56
C VAL A 18 2.26 1.64 3.81
N GLY A 19 2.16 0.36 4.15
CA GLY A 19 1.20 -0.54 3.54
C GLY A 19 0.30 -1.22 4.55
N ALA A 20 -0.91 -1.58 4.12
CA ALA A 20 -1.90 -2.25 4.95
C ALA A 20 -2.35 -3.57 4.33
N ILE A 21 -2.15 -4.66 5.04
CA ILE A 21 -2.84 -5.91 4.75
C ILE A 21 -4.11 -5.90 5.58
N ILE A 22 -5.22 -5.52 4.97
CA ILE A 22 -6.51 -5.42 5.65
C ILE A 22 -7.21 -6.77 5.53
N VAL A 23 -7.45 -7.41 6.67
CA VAL A 23 -8.04 -8.75 6.76
C VAL A 23 -9.47 -8.63 7.26
N ASP A 24 -10.43 -9.23 6.56
CA ASP A 24 -11.82 -9.25 7.01
C ASP A 24 -12.11 -10.46 7.91
N GLU A 25 -13.35 -10.58 8.36
CA GLU A 25 -13.78 -11.65 9.28
C GLU A 25 -13.68 -13.05 8.68
N ARG A 26 -13.67 -13.14 7.35
CA ARG A 26 -13.53 -14.40 6.62
C ARG A 26 -12.09 -14.72 6.24
N GLY A 27 -11.13 -13.89 6.67
CA GLY A 27 -9.74 -14.07 6.31
C GLY A 27 -9.38 -13.60 4.91
N ARG A 28 -10.26 -12.83 4.25
CA ARG A 28 -9.98 -12.27 2.92
C ARG A 28 -9.18 -10.99 3.04
N LEU A 29 -8.37 -10.75 2.03
CA LEU A 29 -7.47 -9.63 1.96
C LEU A 29 -8.00 -8.57 0.99
N PHE A 30 -7.91 -7.30 1.39
CA PHE A 30 -8.29 -6.17 0.54
C PHE A 30 -7.16 -5.81 -0.41
N LEU A 31 -7.44 -5.79 -1.71
CA LEU A 31 -6.49 -5.34 -2.72
C LEU A 31 -7.13 -4.28 -3.61
N ALA A 32 -6.27 -3.41 -4.15
CA ALA A 32 -6.65 -2.35 -5.05
C ALA A 32 -5.80 -2.44 -6.31
N ARG A 33 -6.40 -2.16 -7.47
CA ARG A 33 -5.68 -2.16 -8.74
C ARG A 33 -5.22 -0.75 -9.06
N ARG A 34 -3.93 -0.60 -9.31
CA ARG A 34 -3.32 0.70 -9.62
C ARG A 34 -3.89 1.25 -10.92
N GLY A 35 -4.31 2.51 -10.87
CA GLY A 35 -4.98 3.17 -11.97
C GLY A 35 -4.03 3.81 -12.99
N PRO A 36 -4.60 4.48 -14.02
CA PRO A 36 -3.82 5.04 -15.12
C PRO A 36 -2.85 6.16 -14.73
N SER A 37 -3.10 6.87 -13.62
CA SER A 37 -2.20 7.93 -13.15
C SER A 37 -1.15 7.46 -12.14
N ALA A 38 -1.07 6.14 -11.87
CA ALA A 38 -0.07 5.59 -10.96
C ALA A 38 1.35 5.88 -11.48
N LYS A 39 2.26 6.19 -10.57
CA LYS A 39 3.64 6.54 -10.90
C LYS A 39 4.46 5.36 -11.43
N ASN A 40 4.07 4.13 -11.06
CA ASN A 40 4.73 2.90 -11.48
C ASN A 40 3.73 1.74 -11.43
N GLU A 41 4.11 0.60 -11.97
CA GLU A 41 3.35 -0.66 -11.91
C GLU A 41 1.85 -0.53 -12.18
N ARG A 42 1.48 0.28 -13.17
CA ARG A 42 0.07 0.54 -13.55
C ARG A 42 -0.65 -0.76 -13.92
N GLY A 43 -1.91 -0.85 -13.48
CA GLY A 43 -2.75 -2.01 -13.76
C GLY A 43 -2.48 -3.22 -12.88
N ARG A 44 -1.47 -3.17 -12.02
CA ARG A 44 -1.19 -4.25 -11.07
C ARG A 44 -1.97 -4.06 -9.79
N TRP A 45 -2.21 -5.16 -9.11
CA TRP A 45 -2.92 -5.17 -7.84
C TRP A 45 -1.94 -5.02 -6.68
N GLU A 46 -2.35 -4.32 -5.65
CA GLU A 46 -1.51 -4.01 -4.50
C GLU A 46 -2.29 -4.03 -3.20
N PHE A 47 -1.57 -4.25 -2.10
CA PHE A 47 -2.08 -3.87 -0.80
C PHE A 47 -2.05 -2.34 -0.72
N PRO A 48 -3.14 -1.72 -0.20
CA PRO A 48 -3.22 -0.26 -0.18
C PRO A 48 -2.22 0.36 0.79
N GLY A 49 -1.92 1.62 0.57
CA GLY A 49 -0.99 2.38 1.40
C GLY A 49 -0.70 3.73 0.79
N GLY A 50 0.38 4.34 1.23
CA GLY A 50 0.81 5.63 0.72
C GLY A 50 2.04 6.16 1.42
N SER A 51 2.39 7.40 1.11
CA SER A 51 3.59 8.05 1.64
C SER A 51 3.37 8.60 3.04
N VAL A 52 4.42 8.50 3.85
CA VAL A 52 4.44 9.13 5.18
C VAL A 52 4.87 10.59 5.02
N GLU A 53 4.09 11.51 5.59
CA GLU A 53 4.42 12.93 5.60
C GLU A 53 5.31 13.28 6.78
N LEU A 54 6.10 14.33 6.63
CA LEU A 54 6.95 14.83 7.72
C LEU A 54 6.10 15.11 8.96
N GLY A 55 6.48 14.52 10.09
CA GLY A 55 5.78 14.69 11.36
C GLY A 55 4.67 13.69 11.62
N GLU A 56 4.33 12.84 10.67
CA GLU A 56 3.34 11.77 10.87
C GLU A 56 3.99 10.51 11.44
N ARG A 57 3.28 9.84 12.33
CA ARG A 57 3.62 8.48 12.74
C ARG A 57 3.17 7.52 11.64
N LEU A 58 3.81 6.36 11.53
CA LEU A 58 3.51 5.37 10.50
C LEU A 58 2.03 4.97 10.51
N ALA A 59 1.48 4.65 11.68
CA ALA A 59 0.08 4.23 11.80
C ALA A 59 -0.89 5.35 11.40
N ASP A 60 -0.58 6.60 11.76
CA ASP A 60 -1.42 7.75 11.44
C ASP A 60 -1.41 8.04 9.94
N ALA A 61 -0.25 7.94 9.30
CA ALA A 61 -0.12 8.07 7.85
C ALA A 61 -0.97 7.02 7.13
N LEU A 62 -0.90 5.77 7.60
CA LEU A 62 -1.65 4.67 7.01
C LEU A 62 -3.16 4.90 7.13
N LYS A 63 -3.63 5.28 8.31
CA LYS A 63 -5.06 5.60 8.55
C LYS A 63 -5.52 6.71 7.63
N ARG A 64 -4.73 7.78 7.49
CA ARG A 64 -5.04 8.92 6.63
C ARG A 64 -5.14 8.48 5.17
N GLU A 65 -4.16 7.77 4.66
CA GLU A 65 -4.13 7.31 3.27
C GLU A 65 -5.34 6.42 2.94
N ILE A 66 -5.65 5.47 3.80
CA ILE A 66 -6.79 4.56 3.59
C ILE A 66 -8.11 5.32 3.64
N ARG A 67 -8.25 6.28 4.55
CA ARG A 67 -9.44 7.14 4.62
C ARG A 67 -9.61 7.96 3.35
N GLU A 68 -8.53 8.59 2.88
CA GLU A 68 -8.55 9.43 1.67
C GLU A 68 -8.88 8.62 0.41
N GLU A 69 -8.31 7.43 0.28
CA GLU A 69 -8.45 6.63 -0.94
C GLU A 69 -9.73 5.78 -0.98
N TYR A 70 -10.17 5.27 0.17
CA TYR A 70 -11.27 4.29 0.22
C TYR A 70 -12.40 4.65 1.17
N GLY A 71 -12.28 5.72 1.94
CA GLY A 71 -13.36 6.20 2.80
C GLY A 71 -13.64 5.33 4.02
N VAL A 72 -12.71 4.49 4.45
CA VAL A 72 -12.88 3.64 5.63
C VAL A 72 -11.90 4.01 6.74
N GLU A 73 -12.30 3.71 7.98
CA GLU A 73 -11.42 3.78 9.13
C GLU A 73 -10.87 2.39 9.41
N ILE A 74 -9.57 2.31 9.69
CA ILE A 74 -8.92 1.04 10.00
C ILE A 74 -8.32 1.05 11.40
N GLU A 75 -8.18 -0.14 11.98
CA GLU A 75 -7.34 -0.38 13.13
C GLU A 75 -6.02 -0.93 12.61
N VAL A 76 -4.92 -0.29 12.98
CA VAL A 76 -3.57 -0.72 12.60
C VAL A 76 -3.07 -1.68 13.68
N GLY A 77 -2.79 -2.91 13.28
CA GLY A 77 -2.30 -3.96 14.17
C GLY A 77 -0.79 -4.11 14.11
N GLU A 78 -0.33 -5.36 14.11
CA GLU A 78 1.09 -5.67 14.16
C GLU A 78 1.83 -5.34 12.87
N LEU A 79 3.09 -4.98 13.00
CA LEU A 79 4.01 -4.84 11.86
C LEU A 79 4.31 -6.23 11.32
N LEU A 80 4.07 -6.44 10.03
CA LEU A 80 4.44 -7.69 9.36
C LEU A 80 5.92 -7.70 9.00
N ASP A 81 6.34 -6.67 8.27
CA ASP A 81 7.71 -6.56 7.77
C ASP A 81 8.04 -5.11 7.41
N VAL A 82 9.32 -4.91 7.09
CA VAL A 82 9.82 -3.68 6.44
C VAL A 82 10.55 -4.15 5.20
N VAL A 83 10.12 -3.67 4.04
CA VAL A 83 10.67 -4.09 2.75
C VAL A 83 11.38 -2.93 2.08
N ASP A 84 12.56 -3.21 1.52
CA ASP A 84 13.24 -2.29 0.61
C ASP A 84 12.57 -2.39 -0.76
N HIS A 85 11.86 -1.34 -1.16
CA HIS A 85 11.19 -1.29 -2.44
C HIS A 85 12.05 -0.48 -3.41
N ILE A 86 12.91 -1.19 -4.12
CA ILE A 86 13.85 -0.58 -5.07
C ILE A 86 13.40 -0.90 -6.48
N LEU A 87 13.15 0.14 -7.26
CA LEU A 87 12.74 0.05 -8.66
C LEU A 87 13.82 0.72 -9.52
N PRO A 88 14.88 -0.01 -9.89
CA PRO A 88 16.02 0.59 -10.63
C PRO A 88 15.59 1.20 -11.96
N ASP A 89 14.71 0.54 -12.70
CA ASP A 89 14.22 1.04 -14.00
C ASP A 89 13.40 2.31 -13.89
N GLU A 90 12.78 2.53 -12.73
CA GLU A 90 11.99 3.72 -12.44
C GLU A 90 12.81 4.79 -11.72
N GLY A 91 14.03 4.48 -11.32
CA GLY A 91 14.87 5.38 -10.53
C GLY A 91 14.28 5.70 -9.17
N GLN A 92 13.64 4.72 -8.53
CA GLN A 92 12.96 4.93 -7.25
C GLN A 92 13.46 3.99 -6.15
N HIS A 93 13.51 4.51 -4.94
CA HIS A 93 13.86 3.74 -3.75
C HIS A 93 12.97 4.16 -2.58
N TRP A 94 12.18 3.21 -2.08
CA TRP A 94 11.27 3.40 -0.94
C TRP A 94 11.56 2.37 0.14
N VAL A 95 11.37 2.75 1.39
CA VAL A 95 11.36 1.83 2.54
C VAL A 95 9.91 1.70 2.97
N SER A 96 9.40 0.47 3.05
CA SER A 96 7.97 0.23 3.19
C SER A 96 7.65 -0.69 4.36
N PRO A 97 7.32 -0.14 5.54
CA PRO A 97 6.70 -0.90 6.62
C PRO A 97 5.27 -1.30 6.23
N THR A 98 4.91 -2.56 6.48
CA THR A 98 3.57 -3.08 6.18
C THR A 98 2.95 -3.64 7.45
N PHE A 99 1.71 -3.22 7.73
CA PHE A 99 0.98 -3.59 8.94
C PHE A 99 -0.22 -4.46 8.61
N ILE A 100 -0.57 -5.36 9.52
CA ILE A 100 -1.81 -6.14 9.43
C ILE A 100 -2.90 -5.31 10.11
N CYS A 101 -4.00 -5.08 9.39
CA CYS A 101 -5.05 -4.14 9.78
C CYS A 101 -6.44 -4.78 9.67
N ARG A 102 -7.43 -4.10 10.25
CA ARG A 102 -8.85 -4.46 10.15
C ARG A 102 -9.65 -3.20 9.87
N ILE A 103 -10.81 -3.36 9.24
CA ILE A 103 -11.77 -2.26 9.11
C ILE A 103 -12.42 -2.02 10.47
N ALA A 104 -12.36 -0.79 10.96
CA ALA A 104 -13.04 -0.35 12.17
C ALA A 104 -14.44 0.15 11.84
N SER A 105 -14.61 0.89 10.75
CA SER A 105 -15.91 1.38 10.29
C SER A 105 -15.89 1.74 8.82
N GLY A 106 -17.06 1.69 8.19
CA GLY A 106 -17.26 2.07 6.81
C GLY A 106 -17.14 0.89 5.84
N GLU A 107 -17.48 1.16 4.60
CA GLU A 107 -17.37 0.22 3.49
C GLU A 107 -16.47 0.84 2.43
N ALA A 108 -15.49 0.08 1.94
CA ALA A 108 -14.50 0.58 0.99
C ALA A 108 -15.14 0.94 -0.34
N VAL A 109 -14.81 2.13 -0.84
CA VAL A 109 -15.22 2.61 -2.17
C VAL A 109 -14.00 3.21 -2.86
N ILE A 110 -14.05 3.31 -4.18
CA ILE A 110 -13.01 4.00 -4.95
C ILE A 110 -13.31 5.49 -4.91
N ARG A 111 -12.44 6.28 -4.28
CA ARG A 111 -12.59 7.74 -4.18
C ARG A 111 -11.75 8.48 -5.22
N GLU A 112 -10.68 7.88 -5.70
CA GLU A 112 -9.76 8.46 -6.67
C GLU A 112 -9.58 7.52 -7.88
N PRO A 113 -10.54 7.54 -8.86
CA PRO A 113 -10.52 6.59 -9.98
C PRO A 113 -9.27 6.61 -10.84
N GLU A 114 -8.59 7.74 -10.94
CA GLU A 114 -7.34 7.86 -11.69
C GLU A 114 -6.20 7.08 -11.04
N LYS A 115 -6.25 6.95 -9.72
CA LYS A 115 -5.22 6.24 -8.94
C LYS A 115 -5.58 4.77 -8.70
N CYS A 116 -6.88 4.45 -8.69
CA CYS A 116 -7.37 3.11 -8.38
C CYS A 116 -8.53 2.76 -9.30
N SER A 117 -8.34 1.75 -10.14
CA SER A 117 -9.33 1.34 -11.14
C SER A 117 -10.27 0.22 -10.67
N ALA A 118 -9.90 -0.51 -9.61
CA ALA A 118 -10.72 -1.59 -9.06
C ALA A 118 -10.30 -1.89 -7.63
N ILE A 119 -11.22 -2.43 -6.85
CA ILE A 119 -10.97 -2.92 -5.49
C ILE A 119 -11.66 -4.27 -5.31
N GLY A 120 -11.17 -5.07 -4.38
CA GLY A 120 -11.82 -6.34 -4.06
C GLY A 120 -11.25 -7.01 -2.82
N TRP A 121 -11.98 -8.01 -2.36
CA TRP A 121 -11.60 -8.85 -1.24
C TRP A 121 -11.32 -10.26 -1.76
N PHE A 122 -10.16 -10.81 -1.42
CA PHE A 122 -9.69 -12.08 -1.98
C PHE A 122 -9.16 -12.99 -0.88
N ALA A 123 -9.52 -14.27 -0.96
CA ALA A 123 -8.85 -15.26 -0.12
C ALA A 123 -7.35 -15.29 -0.49
N PRO A 124 -6.44 -15.57 0.46
CA PRO A 124 -5.00 -15.54 0.18
C PRO A 124 -4.56 -16.40 -1.01
N GLY A 125 -5.24 -17.51 -1.25
CA GLY A 125 -4.96 -18.39 -2.40
C GLY A 125 -5.64 -17.99 -3.70
N GLN A 126 -6.44 -16.93 -3.70
CA GLN A 126 -7.25 -16.50 -4.83
C GLN A 126 -7.01 -15.04 -5.24
N VAL A 127 -5.89 -14.48 -4.84
CA VAL A 127 -5.53 -13.11 -5.23
C VAL A 127 -5.23 -13.03 -6.73
N PRO A 128 -5.41 -11.85 -7.35
CA PRO A 128 -5.05 -11.68 -8.77
C PRO A 128 -3.58 -11.99 -9.02
N ARG A 129 -3.26 -12.40 -10.24
CA ARG A 129 -1.89 -12.76 -10.63
C ARG A 129 -0.96 -11.58 -10.78
N GLU A 130 -1.48 -10.47 -11.33
CA GLU A 130 -0.69 -9.28 -11.61
C GLU A 130 -0.57 -8.44 -10.35
N LEU A 131 0.33 -8.86 -9.46
CA LEU A 131 0.65 -8.13 -8.23
C LEU A 131 1.84 -7.22 -8.44
N THR A 132 1.86 -6.11 -7.70
CA THR A 132 3.09 -5.31 -7.60
C THR A 132 4.18 -6.14 -6.93
N VAL A 133 5.44 -5.78 -7.16
CA VAL A 133 6.59 -6.52 -6.60
C VAL A 133 6.50 -6.60 -5.07
N ILE A 134 6.27 -5.45 -4.42
CA ILE A 134 6.20 -5.41 -2.96
C ILE A 134 5.00 -6.20 -2.41
N THR A 135 3.86 -6.16 -3.08
CA THR A 135 2.67 -6.90 -2.66
C THR A 135 2.92 -8.40 -2.71
N ARG A 136 3.61 -8.87 -3.73
CA ARG A 136 4.00 -10.29 -3.84
C ARG A 136 4.86 -10.73 -2.66
N GLU A 137 5.87 -9.95 -2.30
CA GLU A 137 6.73 -10.23 -1.15
C GLU A 137 5.93 -10.23 0.16
N ASN A 138 5.10 -9.21 0.34
CA ASN A 138 4.27 -9.10 1.54
C ASN A 138 3.29 -10.26 1.67
N LEU A 139 2.69 -10.66 0.57
CA LEU A 139 1.75 -11.79 0.56
C LEU A 139 2.44 -13.10 0.95
N GLU A 140 3.61 -13.36 0.37
CA GLU A 140 4.39 -14.55 0.69
C GLU A 140 4.76 -14.59 2.17
N HIS A 141 5.21 -13.46 2.71
CA HIS A 141 5.56 -13.34 4.12
C HIS A 141 4.32 -13.51 5.03
N PHE A 142 3.22 -12.88 4.66
CA PHE A 142 1.95 -13.00 5.39
C PHE A 142 1.49 -14.45 5.48
N VAL A 143 1.48 -15.16 4.36
CA VAL A 143 1.05 -16.55 4.30
C VAL A 143 1.96 -17.44 5.16
N ARG A 144 3.28 -17.26 5.07
CA ARG A 144 4.24 -18.00 5.90
C ARG A 144 4.05 -17.75 7.40
N SER A 145 3.81 -16.50 7.77
CA SER A 145 3.64 -16.11 9.19
C SER A 145 2.36 -16.67 9.81
N ARG A 146 1.39 -17.11 8.98
CA ARG A 146 0.11 -17.67 9.43
C ARG A 146 0.07 -19.21 9.44
N ARG A 147 1.15 -19.84 9.03
CA ARG A 147 1.25 -21.32 9.10
C ARG A 147 1.39 -21.76 10.54
N PRO A 148 0.69 -22.85 10.96
CA PRO A 148 0.84 -23.42 12.31
C PRO A 148 2.21 -24.01 12.53
#